data_09d11df1d8d3191c6e3cd908b9624d39
#
_entry.id   09d11df1d8d3191c6e3cd908b9624d39
#
_cell.length_a   1.000
_cell.length_b   1.000
_cell.length_c   1.000
_cell.angle_alpha   90.00
_cell.angle_beta   90.00
_cell.angle_gamma   90.00
#
_symmetry.space_group_name_H-M   'P 1'
#
loop_
_entity.id
_entity.type
_entity.pdbx_description
1 polymer ?
#
loop_
_entity_poly.entity_id
_entity_poly.type
_entity_poly.pdbx_seq_one_letter_code
_entity_poly.pdbx_strand_id
1 'polypeptide(L)'
;MENITDINQIKMAVLRKTAEYAYNGTLTQKADEIPFELISGPKPEFRCCIYREREIIRQRVRLSMGQIPAGSHYTVNDGTQVVHVISAACEGCPIARFTVTDNCHNCLARKCIKACKFGAITRTDRGAYIDKTKCKKCGQCLLACPYGAIVDIQRPCIKACPVDAIQIDENDLAMIDESKCINCGKCVVGCPFGAVSDVSMISNVIDTIVKGENKVYAMIAPAIEGQFGDFPIPVLKSAIKALGFYEVLEVALGADAVAVAEAEEVIERAKEGKKTTTSCCPAFVNLIEKHFPQLKDNISTTVSPMVATARLIKAADPNAVIVFIGPCIAKKNEALKHYIGEINFVLTFEELEAMFEVKEINFADYESENEDATKYGKGFAKSGGVTNAVVEVIAEKGDDIDLKTMKCSGIDECKKAMLML
;
A
#
# COMPACT_ATOMS: atom_id res chain seq x y z
N MET A 1 -4.66 23.17 -20.05
CA MET A 1 -3.99 22.15 -19.23
C MET A 1 -4.10 22.59 -17.79
N GLU A 2 -4.72 21.80 -16.94
CA GLU A 2 -4.73 22.06 -15.49
C GLU A 2 -3.31 21.95 -14.95
N ASN A 3 -2.93 22.89 -14.08
CA ASN A 3 -1.62 22.86 -13.43
C ASN A 3 -1.54 21.62 -12.53
N ILE A 4 -0.70 20.66 -12.88
CA ILE A 4 -0.52 19.40 -12.14
C ILE A 4 0.39 19.68 -10.94
N THR A 5 -0.19 20.09 -9.83
CA THR A 5 0.57 20.49 -8.62
C THR A 5 0.44 19.51 -7.45
N ASP A 6 -0.58 18.65 -7.46
CA ASP A 6 -0.81 17.65 -6.42
C ASP A 6 -0.22 16.28 -6.79
N ILE A 7 0.24 15.52 -5.77
CA ILE A 7 0.87 14.20 -5.95
C ILE A 7 -0.09 13.21 -6.62
N ASN A 8 -1.37 13.23 -6.22
CA ASN A 8 -2.36 12.32 -6.77
C ASN A 8 -2.66 12.67 -8.23
N GLN A 9 -2.76 13.96 -8.57
CA GLN A 9 -2.92 14.43 -9.96
C GLN A 9 -1.75 13.98 -10.84
N ILE A 10 -0.50 14.10 -10.34
CA ILE A 10 0.69 13.64 -11.05
C ILE A 10 0.63 12.12 -11.27
N LYS A 11 0.27 11.35 -10.24
CA LYS A 11 0.15 9.89 -10.32
C LYS A 11 -0.91 9.49 -11.36
N MET A 12 -2.10 10.09 -11.26
CA MET A 12 -3.20 9.83 -12.19
C MET A 12 -2.86 10.21 -13.63
N ALA A 13 -2.24 11.37 -13.85
CA ALA A 13 -1.85 11.80 -15.19
C ALA A 13 -0.88 10.81 -15.84
N VAL A 14 0.08 10.26 -15.08
CA VAL A 14 0.99 9.23 -15.58
C VAL A 14 0.26 7.92 -15.86
N LEU A 15 -0.62 7.47 -14.96
CA LEU A 15 -1.39 6.23 -15.16
C LEU A 15 -2.30 6.32 -16.39
N ARG A 16 -2.99 7.46 -16.59
CA ARG A 16 -3.83 7.73 -17.76
C ARG A 16 -3.02 7.66 -19.07
N LYS A 17 -1.88 8.38 -19.13
CA LYS A 17 -1.03 8.35 -20.33
C LYS A 17 -0.45 6.97 -20.60
N THR A 18 -0.05 6.25 -19.55
CA THR A 18 0.41 4.87 -19.68
C THR A 18 -0.71 3.97 -20.20
N ALA A 19 -1.92 4.08 -19.65
CA ALA A 19 -3.08 3.29 -20.08
C ALA A 19 -3.49 3.64 -21.54
N GLU A 20 -3.54 4.93 -21.90
CA GLU A 20 -3.83 5.40 -23.26
C GLU A 20 -2.89 4.76 -24.27
N TYR A 21 -1.59 4.83 -24.04
CA TYR A 21 -0.61 4.26 -24.96
C TYR A 21 -0.55 2.74 -24.93
N ALA A 22 -0.88 2.11 -23.81
CA ALA A 22 -1.02 0.66 -23.71
C ALA A 22 -2.21 0.15 -24.53
N TYR A 23 -3.39 0.76 -24.41
CA TYR A 23 -4.56 0.42 -25.24
C TYR A 23 -4.32 0.63 -26.73
N ASN A 24 -3.50 1.62 -27.10
CA ASN A 24 -3.15 1.89 -28.49
C ASN A 24 -1.99 1.04 -29.01
N GLY A 25 -1.38 0.18 -28.17
CA GLY A 25 -0.22 -0.65 -28.55
C GLY A 25 1.07 0.14 -28.82
N THR A 26 1.15 1.39 -28.37
CA THR A 26 2.28 2.30 -28.67
C THR A 26 3.12 2.64 -27.45
N LEU A 27 2.82 2.07 -26.27
CA LEU A 27 3.46 2.44 -25.00
C LEU A 27 4.99 2.30 -25.05
N THR A 28 5.50 1.18 -25.57
CA THR A 28 6.96 0.94 -25.64
C THR A 28 7.70 2.01 -26.46
N GLN A 29 7.04 2.56 -27.48
CA GLN A 29 7.64 3.57 -28.37
C GLN A 29 7.51 4.97 -27.78
N LYS A 30 6.45 5.26 -27.03
CA LYS A 30 6.08 6.59 -26.56
C LYS A 30 6.33 6.86 -25.08
N ALA A 31 6.75 5.86 -24.33
CA ALA A 31 7.00 6.01 -22.88
C ALA A 31 7.94 7.17 -22.54
N ASP A 32 8.99 7.39 -23.35
CA ASP A 32 9.95 8.48 -23.16
C ASP A 32 9.40 9.86 -23.56
N GLU A 33 8.27 9.94 -24.28
CA GLU A 33 7.60 11.19 -24.65
C GLU A 33 6.69 11.70 -23.52
N ILE A 34 6.12 10.80 -22.71
CA ILE A 34 5.18 11.14 -21.61
C ILE A 34 5.70 12.26 -20.68
N PRO A 35 6.97 12.26 -20.21
CA PRO A 35 7.49 13.34 -19.40
C PRO A 35 7.44 14.72 -20.06
N PHE A 36 7.56 14.78 -21.37
CA PHE A 36 7.53 16.03 -22.14
C PHE A 36 6.10 16.48 -22.45
N GLU A 37 5.18 15.54 -22.62
CA GLU A 37 3.75 15.86 -22.78
C GLU A 37 3.13 16.40 -21.50
N LEU A 38 3.43 15.76 -20.36
CA LEU A 38 2.90 16.18 -19.06
C LEU A 38 3.56 17.47 -18.55
N ILE A 39 4.86 17.65 -18.80
CA ILE A 39 5.65 18.84 -18.41
C ILE A 39 6.21 19.49 -19.69
N SER A 40 5.34 20.18 -20.41
CA SER A 40 5.65 20.74 -21.73
C SER A 40 6.39 22.07 -21.68
N GLY A 41 6.14 22.88 -20.64
CA GLY A 41 6.58 24.26 -20.58
C GLY A 41 8.08 24.46 -20.35
N PRO A 42 8.59 25.69 -20.47
CA PRO A 42 9.95 26.01 -20.11
C PRO A 42 10.14 26.23 -18.60
N LYS A 43 9.05 26.39 -17.84
CA LYS A 43 9.07 26.66 -16.40
C LYS A 43 8.66 25.42 -15.63
N PRO A 44 9.30 25.15 -14.47
CA PRO A 44 8.88 24.08 -13.58
C PRO A 44 7.53 24.41 -12.92
N GLU A 45 6.76 23.37 -12.60
CA GLU A 45 5.41 23.48 -12.03
C GLU A 45 5.37 23.09 -10.53
N PHE A 46 6.11 22.03 -10.14
CA PHE A 46 6.05 21.48 -8.79
C PHE A 46 7.43 21.21 -8.13
N ARG A 47 8.53 21.41 -8.85
CA ARG A 47 9.91 21.24 -8.34
C ARG A 47 10.84 22.38 -8.75
N CYS A 48 12.07 22.31 -8.27
CA CYS A 48 13.09 23.34 -8.50
C CYS A 48 13.44 23.58 -9.98
N CYS A 49 13.29 22.57 -10.83
CA CYS A 49 13.57 22.69 -12.25
C CYS A 49 12.82 21.64 -13.08
N ILE A 50 12.57 22.00 -14.34
CA ILE A 50 11.87 21.16 -15.30
C ILE A 50 12.57 19.80 -15.57
N TYR A 51 13.89 19.75 -15.51
CA TYR A 51 14.63 18.50 -15.72
C TYR A 51 14.35 17.48 -14.59
N ARG A 52 14.28 17.95 -13.35
CA ARG A 52 13.95 17.11 -12.21
C ARG A 52 12.49 16.66 -12.27
N GLU A 53 11.59 17.52 -12.67
CA GLU A 53 10.16 17.18 -12.85
C GLU A 53 9.97 16.09 -13.90
N ARG A 54 10.59 16.27 -15.08
CA ARG A 54 10.55 15.25 -16.14
C ARG A 54 11.20 13.94 -15.72
N GLU A 55 12.27 13.98 -14.93
CA GLU A 55 12.87 12.75 -14.40
C GLU A 55 11.94 12.05 -13.39
N ILE A 56 11.27 12.78 -12.51
CA ILE A 56 10.26 12.23 -11.61
C ILE A 56 9.13 11.55 -12.41
N ILE A 57 8.63 12.20 -13.45
CA ILE A 57 7.61 11.62 -14.33
C ILE A 57 8.15 10.37 -15.02
N ARG A 58 9.38 10.40 -15.57
CA ARG A 58 10.00 9.23 -16.22
C ARG A 58 10.08 8.04 -15.28
N GLN A 59 10.47 8.25 -14.03
CA GLN A 59 10.54 7.17 -13.03
C GLN A 59 9.13 6.62 -12.68
N ARG A 60 8.11 7.49 -12.64
CA ARG A 60 6.73 7.06 -12.46
C ARG A 60 6.19 6.27 -13.67
N VAL A 61 6.55 6.65 -14.89
CA VAL A 61 6.23 5.89 -16.10
C VAL A 61 6.86 4.49 -16.04
N ARG A 62 8.12 4.38 -15.60
CA ARG A 62 8.75 3.06 -15.38
C ARG A 62 7.96 2.21 -14.39
N LEU A 63 7.57 2.80 -13.24
CA LEU A 63 6.72 2.10 -12.26
C LEU A 63 5.37 1.69 -12.84
N SER A 64 4.74 2.53 -13.67
CA SER A 64 3.45 2.21 -14.32
C SER A 64 3.59 1.12 -15.40
N MET A 65 4.80 0.89 -15.88
CA MET A 65 5.15 -0.22 -16.79
C MET A 65 5.62 -1.50 -16.05
N GLY A 66 5.49 -1.56 -14.74
CA GLY A 66 5.99 -2.69 -13.94
C GLY A 66 7.51 -2.73 -13.78
N GLN A 67 8.21 -1.64 -14.09
CA GLN A 67 9.68 -1.57 -14.04
C GLN A 67 10.16 -0.87 -12.76
N ILE A 68 11.35 -1.24 -12.33
CA ILE A 68 12.01 -0.63 -11.16
C ILE A 68 12.53 0.78 -11.53
N PRO A 69 12.39 1.80 -10.65
CA PRO A 69 12.97 3.12 -10.86
C PRO A 69 14.48 3.05 -10.99
N ALA A 70 15.08 3.86 -11.89
CA ALA A 70 16.52 3.93 -12.03
C ALA A 70 17.18 4.56 -10.79
N GLY A 71 18.34 4.05 -10.40
CA GLY A 71 19.07 4.56 -9.23
C GLY A 71 18.47 4.19 -7.87
N SER A 72 17.53 3.27 -7.83
CA SER A 72 17.00 2.74 -6.57
C SER A 72 18.03 1.80 -5.93
N HIS A 73 18.32 2.04 -4.66
CA HIS A 73 19.18 1.16 -3.86
C HIS A 73 18.31 0.10 -3.19
N TYR A 74 18.60 -1.17 -3.42
CA TYR A 74 17.88 -2.31 -2.84
C TYR A 74 18.77 -3.13 -1.93
N THR A 75 18.20 -3.64 -0.84
CA THR A 75 18.87 -4.62 0.02
C THR A 75 18.81 -6.02 -0.57
N VAL A 76 17.73 -6.33 -1.32
CA VAL A 76 17.54 -7.59 -2.05
C VAL A 76 16.73 -7.25 -3.31
N ASN A 77 17.12 -7.79 -4.46
CA ASN A 77 16.40 -7.61 -5.72
C ASN A 77 15.98 -8.98 -6.27
N ASP A 78 14.92 -9.54 -5.69
CA ASP A 78 14.33 -10.81 -6.13
C ASP A 78 13.07 -10.61 -7.01
N GLY A 79 12.76 -9.36 -7.38
CA GLY A 79 11.59 -9.02 -8.19
C GLY A 79 10.26 -9.03 -7.43
N THR A 80 10.25 -9.31 -6.14
CA THR A 80 9.01 -9.37 -5.33
C THR A 80 8.72 -8.08 -4.58
N GLN A 81 9.64 -7.12 -4.62
CA GLN A 81 9.46 -5.81 -4.00
C GLN A 81 8.40 -5.00 -4.73
N VAL A 82 7.38 -4.56 -4.01
CA VAL A 82 6.27 -3.80 -4.60
C VAL A 82 6.28 -2.31 -4.26
N VAL A 83 7.03 -1.89 -3.24
CA VAL A 83 7.14 -0.49 -2.84
C VAL A 83 8.53 0.02 -3.11
N HIS A 84 8.64 1.13 -3.84
CA HIS A 84 9.89 1.69 -4.32
C HIS A 84 10.07 3.15 -3.93
N VAL A 85 11.32 3.59 -3.86
CA VAL A 85 11.67 5.01 -3.68
C VAL A 85 12.12 5.58 -5.02
N ILE A 86 11.46 6.63 -5.47
CA ILE A 86 11.84 7.43 -6.62
C ILE A 86 12.91 8.42 -6.15
N SER A 87 14.18 8.13 -6.42
CA SER A 87 15.32 8.92 -5.95
C SER A 87 15.22 10.39 -6.38
N ALA A 88 14.81 10.66 -7.63
CA ALA A 88 14.61 12.02 -8.15
C ALA A 88 13.52 12.80 -7.37
N ALA A 89 12.52 12.13 -6.80
CA ALA A 89 11.45 12.74 -6.02
C ALA A 89 11.81 12.86 -4.53
N CYS A 90 12.75 12.07 -4.03
CA CYS A 90 13.18 12.11 -2.64
C CYS A 90 13.96 13.38 -2.34
N GLU A 91 13.48 14.19 -1.40
CA GLU A 91 14.13 15.45 -1.00
C GLU A 91 15.30 15.24 0.00
N GLY A 92 15.56 13.98 0.37
CA GLY A 92 16.54 13.69 1.42
C GLY A 92 16.17 14.31 2.77
N CYS A 93 14.98 14.90 2.91
CA CYS A 93 14.44 15.65 4.06
C CYS A 93 15.51 15.91 5.13
N PRO A 94 16.31 17.01 5.05
CA PRO A 94 17.47 17.25 5.93
C PRO A 94 17.02 17.65 7.34
N ILE A 95 16.23 16.78 7.96
CA ILE A 95 15.63 17.00 9.25
C ILE A 95 16.55 16.42 10.31
N ALA A 96 17.18 17.30 11.08
CA ALA A 96 17.73 16.89 12.36
C ALA A 96 16.55 16.48 13.25
N ARG A 97 16.58 15.26 13.79
CA ARG A 97 15.49 14.73 14.61
C ARG A 97 15.03 15.74 15.69
N PHE A 98 15.98 16.39 16.34
CA PHE A 98 15.67 17.47 17.29
C PHE A 98 16.14 18.81 16.73
N THR A 99 15.20 19.74 16.61
CA THR A 99 15.42 21.09 16.09
C THR A 99 14.91 22.12 17.09
N VAL A 100 15.66 23.19 17.26
CA VAL A 100 15.23 24.35 18.05
C VAL A 100 14.40 25.25 17.16
N THR A 101 13.20 25.60 17.61
CA THR A 101 12.28 26.52 16.92
C THR A 101 12.45 27.95 17.42
N ASP A 102 11.78 28.89 16.76
CA ASP A 102 11.76 30.32 17.12
C ASP A 102 11.10 30.58 18.49
N ASN A 103 10.43 29.59 19.09
CA ASN A 103 9.93 29.66 20.49
C ASN A 103 11.06 29.64 21.52
N CYS A 104 12.32 29.57 21.09
CA CYS A 104 13.46 29.58 22.00
C CYS A 104 13.74 31.02 22.54
N HIS A 105 13.41 31.23 23.79
CA HIS A 105 13.64 32.51 24.46
C HIS A 105 15.09 32.72 24.97
N ASN A 106 16.05 31.89 24.56
CA ASN A 106 17.45 31.96 25.01
C ASN A 106 17.59 32.09 26.53
N CYS A 107 16.78 31.31 27.28
CA CYS A 107 16.56 31.45 28.71
C CYS A 107 17.84 31.28 29.55
N LEU A 108 17.91 31.96 30.72
CA LEU A 108 19.06 31.89 31.64
C LEU A 108 19.22 30.51 32.32
N ALA A 109 18.12 29.78 32.49
CA ALA A 109 18.14 28.46 33.13
C ALA A 109 18.88 27.39 32.32
N ARG A 110 18.90 27.53 30.99
CA ARG A 110 19.60 26.65 30.04
C ARG A 110 19.40 25.16 30.30
N LYS A 111 18.17 24.77 30.69
CA LYS A 111 17.85 23.39 31.06
C LYS A 111 18.17 22.38 29.91
N CYS A 112 17.94 22.76 28.66
CA CYS A 112 18.26 21.91 27.51
C CYS A 112 19.76 21.63 27.38
N ILE A 113 20.64 22.66 27.62
CA ILE A 113 22.08 22.49 27.58
C ILE A 113 22.54 21.56 28.69
N LYS A 114 22.04 21.81 29.93
CA LYS A 114 22.37 21.00 31.11
C LYS A 114 21.89 19.55 31.00
N ALA A 115 20.78 19.31 30.32
CA ALA A 115 20.23 17.97 30.09
C ALA A 115 21.01 17.19 29.05
N CYS A 116 21.81 17.86 28.20
CA CYS A 116 22.55 17.20 27.13
C CYS A 116 23.87 16.61 27.62
N LYS A 117 23.88 15.32 27.97
CA LYS A 117 25.09 14.59 28.40
C LYS A 117 26.20 14.50 27.32
N PHE A 118 25.87 14.80 26.10
CA PHE A 118 26.80 14.67 24.95
C PHE A 118 27.41 16.01 24.50
N GLY A 119 27.09 17.11 25.20
CA GLY A 119 27.57 18.43 24.84
C GLY A 119 27.17 18.91 23.45
N ALA A 120 26.07 18.34 22.92
CA ALA A 120 25.59 18.64 21.56
C ALA A 120 24.81 19.97 21.49
N ILE A 121 24.52 20.64 22.60
CA ILE A 121 23.73 21.87 22.61
C ILE A 121 24.59 23.03 23.09
N THR A 122 24.69 24.06 22.26
CA THR A 122 25.39 25.29 22.55
C THR A 122 24.44 26.48 22.51
N ARG A 123 24.86 27.59 23.10
CA ARG A 123 24.16 28.87 23.01
C ARG A 123 24.67 29.68 21.85
N THR A 124 23.78 30.28 21.11
CA THR A 124 24.06 31.30 20.12
C THR A 124 23.30 32.59 20.45
N ASP A 125 23.54 33.67 19.73
CA ASP A 125 22.83 34.94 19.88
C ASP A 125 21.33 34.82 19.63
N ARG A 126 20.92 33.87 18.76
CA ARG A 126 19.52 33.62 18.39
C ARG A 126 18.83 32.56 19.25
N GLY A 127 19.54 31.91 20.18
CA GLY A 127 18.99 30.83 20.99
C GLY A 127 19.90 29.62 21.13
N ALA A 128 19.32 28.50 21.54
CA ALA A 128 20.06 27.24 21.58
C ALA A 128 20.27 26.66 20.17
N TYR A 129 21.44 26.07 19.94
CA TYR A 129 21.78 25.36 18.71
C TYR A 129 22.12 23.90 19.03
N ILE A 130 21.61 22.97 18.25
CA ILE A 130 21.89 21.53 18.39
C ILE A 130 22.87 21.12 17.27
N ASP A 131 24.06 20.72 17.67
CA ASP A 131 25.06 20.15 16.76
C ASP A 131 24.63 18.73 16.36
N LYS A 132 24.30 18.57 15.08
CA LYS A 132 23.78 17.30 14.52
C LYS A 132 24.82 16.18 14.61
N THR A 133 26.11 16.50 14.55
CA THR A 133 27.20 15.51 14.58
C THR A 133 27.40 14.90 15.97
N LYS A 134 27.17 15.71 17.02
CA LYS A 134 27.29 15.31 18.43
C LYS A 134 25.99 14.73 19.00
N CYS A 135 24.84 15.05 18.39
CA CYS A 135 23.53 14.67 18.91
C CYS A 135 23.28 13.16 18.81
N LYS A 136 23.09 12.49 19.93
CA LYS A 136 22.75 11.05 20.01
C LYS A 136 21.24 10.78 19.99
N LYS A 137 20.42 11.76 19.62
CA LYS A 137 18.97 11.62 19.41
C LYS A 137 18.21 11.08 20.65
N CYS A 138 18.66 11.35 21.87
CA CYS A 138 18.10 10.79 23.11
C CYS A 138 16.85 11.52 23.65
N GLY A 139 16.49 12.70 23.13
CA GLY A 139 15.26 13.44 23.51
C GLY A 139 15.30 14.19 24.84
N GLN A 140 16.35 14.09 25.66
CA GLN A 140 16.40 14.72 26.99
C GLN A 140 16.24 16.24 26.94
N CYS A 141 16.75 16.88 25.91
CA CYS A 141 16.62 18.32 25.72
C CYS A 141 15.19 18.78 25.42
N LEU A 142 14.42 17.95 24.73
CA LEU A 142 13.00 18.17 24.41
C LEU A 142 12.19 18.19 25.70
N LEU A 143 12.37 17.20 26.58
CA LEU A 143 11.68 17.11 27.88
C LEU A 143 12.09 18.21 28.82
N ALA A 144 13.35 18.68 28.76
CA ALA A 144 13.89 19.69 29.63
C ALA A 144 13.48 21.12 29.26
N CYS A 145 13.00 21.37 28.05
CA CYS A 145 12.68 22.71 27.58
C CYS A 145 11.31 23.19 28.13
N PRO A 146 11.25 24.23 29.00
CA PRO A 146 9.98 24.68 29.54
C PRO A 146 9.08 25.41 28.52
N TYR A 147 9.66 25.85 27.41
CA TYR A 147 8.94 26.55 26.34
C TYR A 147 8.50 25.64 25.21
N GLY A 148 8.79 24.34 25.27
CA GLY A 148 8.52 23.44 24.15
C GLY A 148 9.23 23.85 22.86
N ALA A 149 10.33 24.62 22.96
CA ALA A 149 11.04 25.16 21.81
C ALA A 149 11.93 24.13 21.08
N ILE A 150 12.08 22.94 21.62
CA ILE A 150 12.77 21.83 20.94
C ILE A 150 11.72 20.83 20.49
N VAL A 151 11.71 20.51 19.21
CA VAL A 151 10.74 19.63 18.60
C VAL A 151 11.42 18.38 18.03
N ASP A 152 10.73 17.24 18.13
CA ASP A 152 11.15 15.98 17.50
C ASP A 152 10.53 15.92 16.11
N ILE A 153 11.35 16.11 15.08
CA ILE A 153 10.91 16.10 13.69
C ILE A 153 11.53 14.89 13.01
N GLN A 154 10.74 13.85 12.77
CA GLN A 154 11.14 12.71 11.98
C GLN A 154 10.77 12.92 10.52
N ARG A 155 11.52 12.29 9.60
CA ARG A 155 11.11 12.22 8.19
C ARG A 155 9.73 11.59 8.09
N PRO A 156 8.79 12.17 7.32
CA PRO A 156 7.42 11.66 7.27
C PRO A 156 7.34 10.17 6.90
N CYS A 157 8.16 9.70 5.96
CA CYS A 157 8.21 8.28 5.58
C CYS A 157 8.68 7.37 6.73
N ILE A 158 9.68 7.79 7.52
CA ILE A 158 10.15 7.04 8.70
C ILE A 158 9.07 7.01 9.77
N LYS A 159 8.45 8.17 10.06
CA LYS A 159 7.37 8.28 11.04
C LYS A 159 6.15 7.44 10.66
N ALA A 160 5.84 7.33 9.36
CA ALA A 160 4.72 6.56 8.87
C ALA A 160 4.96 5.05 8.92
N CYS A 161 6.23 4.59 8.98
CA CYS A 161 6.55 3.17 8.94
C CYS A 161 6.32 2.50 10.30
N PRO A 162 5.37 1.57 10.44
CA PRO A 162 5.05 0.95 11.73
C PRO A 162 6.09 -0.09 12.17
N VAL A 163 6.99 -0.49 11.28
CA VAL A 163 7.96 -1.58 11.50
C VAL A 163 9.42 -1.15 11.30
N ASP A 164 9.68 0.16 11.25
CA ASP A 164 11.02 0.75 11.10
C ASP A 164 11.80 0.19 9.88
N ALA A 165 11.09 -0.09 8.78
CA ALA A 165 11.68 -0.59 7.55
C ALA A 165 12.30 0.50 6.65
N ILE A 166 12.12 1.79 6.99
CA ILE A 166 12.71 2.90 6.22
C ILE A 166 14.05 3.27 6.82
N GLN A 167 15.07 3.12 6.02
CA GLN A 167 16.46 3.51 6.32
C GLN A 167 16.87 4.72 5.48
N ILE A 168 18.03 5.27 5.75
CA ILE A 168 18.62 6.37 4.99
C ILE A 168 19.96 5.89 4.47
N ASP A 169 20.16 6.06 3.17
CA ASP A 169 21.41 5.72 2.50
C ASP A 169 22.50 6.79 2.69
N GLU A 170 23.66 6.55 2.13
CA GLU A 170 24.82 7.45 2.17
C GLU A 170 24.60 8.81 1.49
N ASN A 171 23.60 8.88 0.59
CA ASN A 171 23.21 10.10 -0.13
C ASN A 171 22.04 10.83 0.56
N ASP A 172 21.72 10.50 1.79
CA ASP A 172 20.59 11.03 2.54
C ASP A 172 19.21 10.71 1.92
N LEU A 173 19.11 9.73 1.00
CA LEU A 173 17.86 9.29 0.41
C LEU A 173 17.22 8.18 1.24
N ALA A 174 15.90 8.08 1.15
CA ALA A 174 15.18 7.00 1.81
C ALA A 174 15.41 5.66 1.06
N MET A 175 15.60 4.60 1.83
CA MET A 175 15.75 3.23 1.35
C MET A 175 14.82 2.31 2.15
N ILE A 176 14.26 1.29 1.49
CA ILE A 176 13.36 0.33 2.12
C ILE A 176 14.13 -0.96 2.43
N ASP A 177 14.10 -1.36 3.69
CA ASP A 177 14.64 -2.63 4.16
C ASP A 177 13.59 -3.73 3.97
N GLU A 178 13.75 -4.54 2.92
CA GLU A 178 12.83 -5.62 2.56
C GLU A 178 12.69 -6.69 3.65
N SER A 179 13.75 -6.92 4.42
CA SER A 179 13.69 -7.90 5.51
C SER A 179 12.68 -7.50 6.59
N LYS A 180 12.39 -6.20 6.73
CA LYS A 180 11.44 -5.64 7.69
C LYS A 180 10.13 -5.18 7.06
N CYS A 181 10.14 -4.82 5.76
CA CYS A 181 8.98 -4.25 5.09
C CYS A 181 7.82 -5.26 5.02
N ILE A 182 6.64 -4.84 5.46
CA ILE A 182 5.40 -5.64 5.42
C ILE A 182 4.47 -5.25 4.26
N ASN A 183 4.93 -4.40 3.37
CA ASN A 183 4.21 -3.90 2.19
C ASN A 183 2.87 -3.22 2.49
N CYS A 184 2.68 -2.63 3.68
CA CYS A 184 1.41 -2.02 4.11
C CYS A 184 1.05 -0.69 3.42
N GLY A 185 1.97 -0.08 2.66
CA GLY A 185 1.74 1.17 1.92
C GLY A 185 1.71 2.47 2.74
N LYS A 186 1.82 2.45 4.07
CA LYS A 186 1.77 3.68 4.90
C LYS A 186 2.82 4.73 4.51
N CYS A 187 3.99 4.32 4.03
CA CYS A 187 5.03 5.23 3.56
C CYS A 187 4.70 5.89 2.22
N VAL A 188 3.89 5.26 1.38
CA VAL A 188 3.40 5.83 0.12
C VAL A 188 2.52 7.04 0.42
N VAL A 189 1.53 6.86 1.28
CA VAL A 189 0.62 7.94 1.73
C VAL A 189 1.36 8.98 2.58
N GLY A 190 2.32 8.53 3.40
CA GLY A 190 3.04 9.39 4.35
C GLY A 190 4.10 10.30 3.73
N CYS A 191 4.47 10.12 2.46
CA CYS A 191 5.50 10.94 1.83
C CYS A 191 4.91 12.21 1.18
N PRO A 192 5.16 13.42 1.71
CA PRO A 192 4.59 14.66 1.16
C PRO A 192 5.20 15.06 -0.20
N PHE A 193 6.19 14.34 -0.66
CA PHE A 193 6.84 14.56 -1.97
C PHE A 193 6.46 13.49 -2.99
N GLY A 194 5.66 12.49 -2.60
CA GLY A 194 5.33 11.37 -3.46
C GLY A 194 6.54 10.56 -3.91
N ALA A 195 7.64 10.58 -3.14
CA ALA A 195 8.85 9.86 -3.50
C ALA A 195 8.73 8.35 -3.28
N VAL A 196 7.81 7.90 -2.46
CA VAL A 196 7.53 6.47 -2.25
C VAL A 196 6.30 6.11 -3.06
N SER A 197 6.39 5.08 -3.87
CA SER A 197 5.30 4.62 -4.73
C SER A 197 5.34 3.10 -4.87
N ASP A 198 4.21 2.51 -5.20
CA ASP A 198 4.12 1.10 -5.54
C ASP A 198 4.35 0.86 -7.04
N VAL A 199 4.78 -0.34 -7.38
CA VAL A 199 4.85 -0.78 -8.78
C VAL A 199 3.45 -1.04 -9.29
N SER A 200 3.15 -0.58 -10.51
CA SER A 200 1.88 -0.82 -11.17
C SER A 200 1.96 -2.02 -12.12
N MET A 201 0.83 -2.67 -12.31
CA MET A 201 0.68 -3.73 -13.30
C MET A 201 -0.31 -3.33 -14.41
N ILE A 202 -0.70 -2.05 -14.48
CA ILE A 202 -1.73 -1.55 -15.40
C ILE A 202 -1.37 -1.81 -16.87
N SER A 203 -0.12 -1.55 -17.26
CA SER A 203 0.33 -1.79 -18.64
C SER A 203 0.28 -3.27 -19.03
N ASN A 204 0.68 -4.16 -18.10
CA ASN A 204 0.65 -5.60 -18.33
C ASN A 204 -0.77 -6.12 -18.48
N VAL A 205 -1.70 -5.64 -17.66
CA VAL A 205 -3.13 -6.01 -17.75
C VAL A 205 -3.72 -5.55 -19.07
N ILE A 206 -3.52 -4.29 -19.45
CA ILE A 206 -4.04 -3.74 -20.71
C ILE A 206 -3.45 -4.47 -21.91
N ASP A 207 -2.12 -4.72 -21.91
CA ASP A 207 -1.46 -5.46 -22.98
C ASP A 207 -2.04 -6.87 -23.14
N THR A 208 -2.33 -7.56 -22.03
CA THR A 208 -2.95 -8.88 -22.05
C THR A 208 -4.38 -8.84 -22.60
N ILE A 209 -5.17 -7.82 -22.21
CA ILE A 209 -6.53 -7.62 -22.73
C ILE A 209 -6.50 -7.33 -24.24
N VAL A 210 -5.62 -6.44 -24.69
CA VAL A 210 -5.52 -6.02 -26.09
C VAL A 210 -5.05 -7.17 -26.99
N LYS A 211 -4.11 -7.99 -26.53
CA LYS A 211 -3.66 -9.19 -27.27
C LYS A 211 -4.75 -10.23 -27.44
N GLY A 212 -5.66 -10.37 -26.50
CA GLY A 212 -6.82 -11.25 -26.59
C GLY A 212 -6.49 -12.75 -26.70
N GLU A 213 -5.27 -13.17 -26.32
CA GLU A 213 -4.83 -14.57 -26.43
C GLU A 213 -5.50 -15.47 -25.39
N ASN A 214 -5.85 -14.92 -24.24
CA ASN A 214 -6.48 -15.63 -23.12
C ASN A 214 -7.66 -14.84 -22.58
N LYS A 215 -8.58 -15.53 -21.92
CA LYS A 215 -9.67 -14.90 -21.18
C LYS A 215 -9.12 -14.23 -19.91
N VAL A 216 -9.32 -12.93 -19.79
CA VAL A 216 -8.87 -12.15 -18.63
C VAL A 216 -10.05 -11.98 -17.68
N TYR A 217 -9.94 -12.56 -16.49
CA TYR A 217 -10.95 -12.47 -15.43
C TYR A 217 -10.55 -11.39 -14.43
N ALA A 218 -11.48 -10.50 -14.08
CA ALA A 218 -11.31 -9.58 -12.97
C ALA A 218 -11.92 -10.16 -11.69
N MET A 219 -11.23 -10.03 -10.57
CA MET A 219 -11.73 -10.32 -9.23
C MET A 219 -11.73 -9.03 -8.43
N ILE A 220 -12.91 -8.53 -8.04
CA ILE A 220 -13.06 -7.25 -7.34
C ILE A 220 -13.19 -7.42 -5.84
N ALA A 221 -12.39 -6.65 -5.09
CA ALA A 221 -12.53 -6.59 -3.64
C ALA A 221 -13.83 -5.90 -3.23
N PRO A 222 -14.52 -6.35 -2.16
CA PRO A 222 -15.78 -5.73 -1.73
C PRO A 222 -15.61 -4.26 -1.29
N ALA A 223 -14.39 -3.82 -1.01
CA ALA A 223 -14.06 -2.42 -0.72
C ALA A 223 -14.22 -1.48 -1.94
N ILE A 224 -14.60 -1.98 -3.11
CA ILE A 224 -14.93 -1.16 -4.29
C ILE A 224 -16.22 -0.37 -4.09
N GLU A 225 -17.10 -0.82 -3.20
CA GLU A 225 -18.34 -0.13 -2.87
C GLU A 225 -18.06 1.31 -2.40
N GLY A 226 -18.68 2.29 -3.06
CA GLY A 226 -18.50 3.72 -2.77
C GLY A 226 -17.19 4.35 -3.28
N GLN A 227 -16.32 3.62 -3.98
CA GLN A 227 -15.07 4.20 -4.54
C GLN A 227 -15.32 5.05 -5.79
N PHE A 228 -16.32 4.68 -6.58
CA PHE A 228 -16.65 5.31 -7.84
C PHE A 228 -18.03 5.98 -7.82
N GLY A 229 -18.39 6.62 -6.69
CA GLY A 229 -19.71 7.21 -6.46
C GLY A 229 -20.72 6.18 -5.92
N ASP A 230 -22.01 6.54 -5.97
CA ASP A 230 -23.10 5.73 -5.41
C ASP A 230 -23.58 4.61 -6.37
N PHE A 231 -22.69 4.08 -7.19
CA PHE A 231 -23.02 2.99 -8.09
C PHE A 231 -22.88 1.65 -7.39
N PRO A 232 -23.89 0.74 -7.52
CA PRO A 232 -23.82 -0.59 -6.90
C PRO A 232 -22.78 -1.47 -7.60
N ILE A 233 -22.22 -2.42 -6.86
CA ILE A 233 -21.22 -3.37 -7.37
C ILE A 233 -21.63 -4.03 -8.69
N PRO A 234 -22.89 -4.48 -8.88
CA PRO A 234 -23.35 -5.06 -10.14
C PRO A 234 -23.20 -4.16 -11.37
N VAL A 235 -23.38 -2.83 -11.23
CA VAL A 235 -23.14 -1.85 -12.32
C VAL A 235 -21.63 -1.72 -12.59
N LEU A 236 -20.81 -1.68 -11.53
CA LEU A 236 -19.36 -1.62 -11.66
C LEU A 236 -18.80 -2.87 -12.37
N LYS A 237 -19.40 -4.05 -12.15
CA LYS A 237 -19.03 -5.29 -12.87
C LYS A 237 -19.20 -5.11 -14.38
N SER A 238 -20.35 -4.61 -14.84
CA SER A 238 -20.60 -4.34 -16.26
C SER A 238 -19.62 -3.32 -16.83
N ALA A 239 -19.35 -2.25 -16.11
CA ALA A 239 -18.38 -1.22 -16.50
C ALA A 239 -16.94 -1.78 -16.62
N ILE A 240 -16.54 -2.67 -15.71
CA ILE A 240 -15.23 -3.34 -15.78
C ILE A 240 -15.16 -4.28 -16.98
N LYS A 241 -16.23 -5.02 -17.29
CA LYS A 241 -16.29 -5.83 -18.52
C LYS A 241 -16.09 -4.98 -19.78
N ALA A 242 -16.62 -3.77 -19.82
CA ALA A 242 -16.44 -2.86 -20.95
C ALA A 242 -14.99 -2.41 -21.17
N LEU A 243 -14.10 -2.54 -20.16
CA LEU A 243 -12.65 -2.36 -20.33
C LEU A 243 -11.98 -3.49 -21.12
N GLY A 244 -12.69 -4.60 -21.37
CA GLY A 244 -12.19 -5.76 -22.11
C GLY A 244 -11.97 -7.01 -21.24
N PHE A 245 -12.35 -7.00 -19.97
CA PHE A 245 -12.35 -8.21 -19.15
C PHE A 245 -13.43 -9.19 -19.63
N TYR A 246 -13.09 -10.48 -19.64
CA TYR A 246 -14.02 -11.54 -20.06
C TYR A 246 -15.17 -11.72 -19.06
N GLU A 247 -14.83 -11.75 -17.76
CA GLU A 247 -15.79 -11.88 -16.67
C GLU A 247 -15.28 -11.16 -15.41
N VAL A 248 -16.22 -10.76 -14.53
CA VAL A 248 -15.93 -10.06 -13.27
C VAL A 248 -16.61 -10.77 -12.12
N LEU A 249 -15.84 -11.23 -11.14
CA LEU A 249 -16.33 -11.92 -9.96
C LEU A 249 -16.05 -11.10 -8.69
N GLU A 250 -16.96 -11.19 -7.73
CA GLU A 250 -16.74 -10.62 -6.39
C GLU A 250 -15.82 -11.54 -5.57
N VAL A 251 -14.73 -11.00 -5.03
CA VAL A 251 -13.84 -11.73 -4.09
C VAL A 251 -14.57 -12.11 -2.80
N ALA A 252 -15.67 -11.44 -2.52
CA ALA A 252 -16.57 -11.79 -1.42
C ALA A 252 -17.11 -13.23 -1.51
N LEU A 253 -17.24 -13.80 -2.72
CA LEU A 253 -17.56 -15.23 -2.90
C LEU A 253 -16.48 -16.15 -2.32
N GLY A 254 -15.21 -15.83 -2.57
CA GLY A 254 -14.09 -16.55 -1.94
C GLY A 254 -14.00 -16.29 -0.43
N ALA A 255 -14.46 -15.12 0.04
CA ALA A 255 -14.51 -14.81 1.45
C ALA A 255 -15.54 -15.65 2.18
N ASP A 256 -16.70 -15.96 1.56
CA ASP A 256 -17.68 -16.88 2.11
C ASP A 256 -17.08 -18.29 2.29
N ALA A 257 -16.37 -18.80 1.30
CA ALA A 257 -15.68 -20.09 1.39
C ALA A 257 -14.56 -20.11 2.45
N VAL A 258 -13.79 -19.01 2.54
CA VAL A 258 -12.74 -18.85 3.55
C VAL A 258 -13.34 -18.80 4.95
N ALA A 259 -14.47 -18.12 5.16
CA ALA A 259 -15.13 -18.06 6.46
C ALA A 259 -15.51 -19.46 6.99
N VAL A 260 -15.98 -20.34 6.10
CA VAL A 260 -16.32 -21.73 6.46
C VAL A 260 -15.09 -22.54 6.82
N ALA A 261 -14.03 -22.47 6.00
CA ALA A 261 -12.80 -23.21 6.25
C ALA A 261 -12.06 -22.71 7.51
N GLU A 262 -12.01 -21.39 7.70
CA GLU A 262 -11.38 -20.77 8.88
C GLU A 262 -12.18 -21.08 10.16
N ALA A 263 -13.52 -21.18 10.08
CA ALA A 263 -14.34 -21.59 11.20
C ALA A 263 -14.02 -23.03 11.65
N GLU A 264 -13.86 -23.97 10.72
CA GLU A 264 -13.47 -25.35 11.02
C GLU A 264 -12.10 -25.39 11.71
N GLU A 265 -11.12 -24.67 11.15
CA GLU A 265 -9.78 -24.59 11.74
C GLU A 265 -9.81 -23.98 13.16
N VAL A 266 -10.60 -22.91 13.36
CA VAL A 266 -10.74 -22.27 14.68
C VAL A 266 -11.37 -23.23 15.71
N ILE A 267 -12.38 -24.00 15.32
CA ILE A 267 -13.03 -25.01 16.18
C ILE A 267 -11.99 -26.07 16.60
N GLU A 268 -11.24 -26.62 15.65
CA GLU A 268 -10.23 -27.64 15.95
C GLU A 268 -9.13 -27.10 16.88
N ARG A 269 -8.58 -25.93 16.56
CA ARG A 269 -7.54 -25.29 17.36
C ARG A 269 -8.01 -24.88 18.75
N ALA A 270 -9.26 -24.43 18.88
CA ALA A 270 -9.84 -24.08 20.17
C ALA A 270 -9.97 -25.31 21.09
N LYS A 271 -10.36 -26.47 20.55
CA LYS A 271 -10.40 -27.75 21.29
C LYS A 271 -9.01 -28.16 21.82
N GLU A 272 -7.94 -27.77 21.12
CA GLU A 272 -6.54 -27.98 21.55
C GLU A 272 -6.01 -26.86 22.47
N GLY A 273 -6.81 -25.85 22.78
CA GLY A 273 -6.38 -24.69 23.57
C GLY A 273 -5.41 -23.76 22.85
N LYS A 274 -5.33 -23.84 21.51
CA LYS A 274 -4.47 -23.02 20.68
C LYS A 274 -5.16 -21.74 20.26
N LYS A 275 -4.38 -20.67 20.10
CA LYS A 275 -4.87 -19.38 19.55
C LYS A 275 -4.75 -19.37 18.03
N THR A 276 -5.66 -18.69 17.35
CA THR A 276 -5.67 -18.54 15.89
C THR A 276 -5.74 -17.07 15.51
N THR A 277 -4.97 -16.68 14.49
CA THR A 277 -5.07 -15.38 13.83
C THR A 277 -5.48 -15.58 12.38
N THR A 278 -6.21 -14.62 11.80
CA THR A 278 -6.63 -14.70 10.40
C THR A 278 -5.45 -14.59 9.43
N SER A 279 -5.58 -15.13 8.22
CA SER A 279 -4.58 -15.07 7.14
C SER A 279 -4.96 -14.16 5.97
N CYS A 280 -6.15 -13.56 5.98
CA CYS A 280 -6.71 -12.82 4.85
C CYS A 280 -5.96 -11.52 4.49
N CYS A 281 -5.21 -10.91 5.45
CA CYS A 281 -4.44 -9.68 5.25
C CYS A 281 -2.94 -9.97 5.07
N PRO A 282 -2.35 -9.84 3.86
CA PRO A 282 -0.94 -10.18 3.65
C PRO A 282 0.02 -9.26 4.41
N ALA A 283 -0.34 -7.99 4.65
CA ALA A 283 0.47 -7.12 5.50
C ALA A 283 0.52 -7.59 6.96
N PHE A 284 -0.57 -8.19 7.47
CA PHE A 284 -0.64 -8.76 8.80
C PHE A 284 0.14 -10.07 8.89
N VAL A 285 0.02 -10.93 7.88
CA VAL A 285 0.82 -12.18 7.78
C VAL A 285 2.31 -11.83 7.76
N ASN A 286 2.73 -10.90 6.89
CA ASN A 286 4.11 -10.41 6.84
C ASN A 286 4.58 -9.80 8.19
N LEU A 287 3.68 -9.15 8.94
CA LEU A 287 3.99 -8.62 10.27
C LEU A 287 4.36 -9.76 11.23
N ILE A 288 3.55 -10.81 11.26
CA ILE A 288 3.83 -11.96 12.14
C ILE A 288 5.12 -12.65 11.69
N GLU A 289 5.25 -13.01 10.42
CA GLU A 289 6.39 -13.76 9.90
C GLU A 289 7.73 -13.04 10.13
N LYS A 290 7.78 -11.71 9.94
CA LYS A 290 9.02 -10.93 10.02
C LYS A 290 9.31 -10.37 11.40
N HIS A 291 8.30 -10.06 12.21
CA HIS A 291 8.48 -9.34 13.48
C HIS A 291 8.02 -10.12 14.71
N PHE A 292 7.23 -11.18 14.53
CA PHE A 292 6.74 -12.05 15.59
C PHE A 292 6.83 -13.53 15.19
N PRO A 293 8.02 -14.02 14.75
CA PRO A 293 8.15 -15.37 14.18
C PRO A 293 7.73 -16.49 15.14
N GLN A 294 7.75 -16.24 16.45
CA GLN A 294 7.25 -17.16 17.47
C GLN A 294 5.72 -17.39 17.41
N LEU A 295 4.98 -16.51 16.75
CA LEU A 295 3.52 -16.61 16.57
C LEU A 295 3.13 -17.15 15.19
N LYS A 296 4.10 -17.60 14.37
CA LYS A 296 3.83 -18.06 13.01
C LYS A 296 2.82 -19.22 12.97
N ASP A 297 2.92 -20.13 13.92
CA ASP A 297 2.02 -21.28 14.01
C ASP A 297 0.58 -20.92 14.41
N ASN A 298 0.36 -19.66 14.84
CA ASN A 298 -0.97 -19.16 15.15
C ASN A 298 -1.71 -18.63 13.92
N ILE A 299 -1.00 -18.42 12.79
CA ILE A 299 -1.64 -17.95 11.55
C ILE A 299 -2.52 -19.07 11.02
N SER A 300 -3.77 -18.73 10.62
CA SER A 300 -4.64 -19.65 9.92
C SER A 300 -3.97 -20.20 8.66
N THR A 301 -4.12 -21.48 8.42
CA THR A 301 -3.61 -22.15 7.21
C THR A 301 -4.51 -21.92 5.99
N THR A 302 -5.68 -21.34 6.21
CA THR A 302 -6.65 -21.00 5.16
C THR A 302 -6.09 -19.92 4.25
N VAL A 303 -6.22 -20.08 2.94
CA VAL A 303 -5.78 -19.09 1.96
C VAL A 303 -6.62 -17.81 2.04
N SER A 304 -6.10 -16.70 1.52
CA SER A 304 -6.87 -15.46 1.48
C SER A 304 -8.07 -15.57 0.50
N PRO A 305 -9.13 -14.76 0.69
CA PRO A 305 -10.27 -14.71 -0.25
C PRO A 305 -9.86 -14.47 -1.71
N MET A 306 -8.83 -13.68 -1.96
CA MET A 306 -8.26 -13.46 -3.28
C MET A 306 -7.81 -14.78 -3.92
N VAL A 307 -7.06 -15.60 -3.18
CA VAL A 307 -6.57 -16.89 -3.65
C VAL A 307 -7.70 -17.92 -3.79
N ALA A 308 -8.64 -17.94 -2.84
CA ALA A 308 -9.81 -18.82 -2.92
C ALA A 308 -10.62 -18.57 -4.19
N THR A 309 -10.93 -17.30 -4.49
CA THR A 309 -11.64 -16.92 -5.73
C THR A 309 -10.83 -17.27 -6.98
N ALA A 310 -9.51 -17.04 -6.96
CA ALA A 310 -8.64 -17.40 -8.08
C ALA A 310 -8.69 -18.90 -8.39
N ARG A 311 -8.67 -19.73 -7.35
CA ARG A 311 -8.75 -21.19 -7.49
C ARG A 311 -10.10 -21.66 -8.03
N LEU A 312 -11.21 -21.00 -7.66
CA LEU A 312 -12.53 -21.27 -8.24
C LEU A 312 -12.54 -20.97 -9.74
N ILE A 313 -11.98 -19.84 -10.15
CA ILE A 313 -11.88 -19.49 -11.58
C ILE A 313 -11.00 -20.50 -12.32
N LYS A 314 -9.81 -20.82 -11.78
CA LYS A 314 -8.88 -21.79 -12.40
C LYS A 314 -9.45 -23.20 -12.50
N ALA A 315 -10.32 -23.59 -11.59
CA ALA A 315 -11.03 -24.87 -11.67
C ALA A 315 -12.03 -24.92 -12.83
N ALA A 316 -12.65 -23.78 -13.17
CA ALA A 316 -13.57 -23.65 -14.30
C ALA A 316 -12.84 -23.38 -15.63
N ASP A 317 -11.77 -22.59 -15.61
CA ASP A 317 -10.95 -22.25 -16.77
C ASP A 317 -9.45 -22.26 -16.38
N PRO A 318 -8.74 -23.38 -16.60
CA PRO A 318 -7.32 -23.51 -16.22
C PRO A 318 -6.39 -22.51 -16.92
N ASN A 319 -6.77 -21.96 -18.08
CA ASN A 319 -5.99 -20.99 -18.84
C ASN A 319 -6.36 -19.54 -18.55
N ALA A 320 -7.30 -19.31 -17.62
CA ALA A 320 -7.71 -17.97 -17.24
C ALA A 320 -6.52 -17.11 -16.80
N VAL A 321 -6.44 -15.88 -17.30
CA VAL A 321 -5.57 -14.85 -16.73
C VAL A 321 -6.37 -14.12 -15.65
N ILE A 322 -5.84 -14.09 -14.43
CA ILE A 322 -6.55 -13.58 -13.27
C ILE A 322 -5.95 -12.25 -12.84
N VAL A 323 -6.81 -11.24 -12.73
CA VAL A 323 -6.50 -9.89 -12.26
C VAL A 323 -7.30 -9.60 -10.99
N PHE A 324 -6.63 -9.41 -9.86
CA PHE A 324 -7.28 -8.91 -8.66
C PHE A 324 -7.32 -7.38 -8.68
N ILE A 325 -8.47 -6.80 -8.31
CA ILE A 325 -8.68 -5.35 -8.24
C ILE A 325 -9.10 -4.98 -6.81
N GLY A 326 -8.28 -4.17 -6.13
CA GLY A 326 -8.58 -3.80 -4.74
C GLY A 326 -7.64 -2.74 -4.17
N PRO A 327 -7.89 -2.21 -2.96
CA PRO A 327 -7.17 -1.06 -2.41
C PRO A 327 -5.78 -1.40 -1.84
N CYS A 328 -5.36 -2.68 -1.88
CA CYS A 328 -4.26 -3.16 -1.03
C CYS A 328 -2.99 -3.43 -1.83
N ILE A 329 -1.95 -2.63 -1.58
CA ILE A 329 -0.60 -2.81 -2.18
C ILE A 329 0.03 -4.15 -1.75
N ALA A 330 -0.22 -4.62 -0.52
CA ALA A 330 0.33 -5.89 -0.05
C ALA A 330 -0.19 -7.10 -0.83
N LYS A 331 -1.34 -6.99 -1.51
CA LYS A 331 -1.86 -8.02 -2.41
C LYS A 331 -0.98 -8.21 -3.65
N LYS A 332 -0.29 -7.15 -4.12
CA LYS A 332 0.73 -7.28 -5.18
C LYS A 332 1.88 -8.19 -4.73
N ASN A 333 2.36 -8.01 -3.49
CA ASN A 333 3.41 -8.86 -2.93
C ASN A 333 2.92 -10.31 -2.69
N GLU A 334 1.69 -10.50 -2.21
CA GLU A 334 1.10 -11.83 -2.03
C GLU A 334 1.05 -12.60 -3.35
N ALA A 335 0.59 -11.98 -4.43
CA ALA A 335 0.53 -12.59 -5.76
C ALA A 335 1.93 -12.92 -6.30
N LEU A 336 2.88 -11.97 -6.20
CA LEU A 336 4.23 -12.13 -6.75
C LEU A 336 5.11 -13.12 -5.98
N LYS A 337 4.86 -13.30 -4.67
CA LYS A 337 5.73 -14.10 -3.81
C LYS A 337 5.17 -15.49 -3.49
N HIS A 338 3.89 -15.56 -3.15
CA HIS A 338 3.30 -16.77 -2.59
C HIS A 338 2.43 -17.55 -3.59
N TYR A 339 1.84 -16.87 -4.58
CA TYR A 339 0.86 -17.46 -5.50
C TYR A 339 1.18 -17.16 -6.97
N ILE A 340 2.47 -17.35 -7.31
CA ILE A 340 2.98 -17.18 -8.68
C ILE A 340 2.22 -18.12 -9.63
N GLY A 341 1.59 -17.56 -10.66
CA GLY A 341 0.82 -18.31 -11.65
C GLY A 341 -0.64 -18.60 -11.27
N GLU A 342 -1.02 -18.52 -9.99
CA GLU A 342 -2.42 -18.58 -9.59
C GLU A 342 -3.11 -17.22 -9.83
N ILE A 343 -2.42 -16.11 -9.50
CA ILE A 343 -2.87 -14.74 -9.73
C ILE A 343 -1.83 -14.05 -10.59
N ASN A 344 -2.25 -13.58 -11.77
CA ASN A 344 -1.34 -13.02 -12.75
C ASN A 344 -1.01 -11.55 -12.46
N PHE A 345 -2.03 -10.75 -12.10
CA PHE A 345 -1.87 -9.32 -11.90
C PHE A 345 -2.73 -8.82 -10.74
N VAL A 346 -2.32 -7.68 -10.17
CA VAL A 346 -3.06 -6.97 -9.12
C VAL A 346 -3.12 -5.49 -9.47
N LEU A 347 -4.32 -4.93 -9.57
CA LEU A 347 -4.56 -3.51 -9.77
C LEU A 347 -5.09 -2.85 -8.49
N THR A 348 -4.71 -1.61 -8.28
CA THR A 348 -5.34 -0.72 -7.30
C THR A 348 -6.58 -0.04 -7.90
N PHE A 349 -7.43 0.55 -7.06
CA PHE A 349 -8.57 1.32 -7.57
C PHE A 349 -8.16 2.56 -8.36
N GLU A 350 -7.02 3.18 -8.04
CA GLU A 350 -6.47 4.29 -8.83
C GLU A 350 -6.05 3.84 -10.24
N GLU A 351 -5.49 2.63 -10.35
CA GLU A 351 -5.14 2.06 -11.65
C GLU A 351 -6.40 1.74 -12.47
N LEU A 352 -7.44 1.21 -11.82
CA LEU A 352 -8.75 0.98 -12.46
C LEU A 352 -9.41 2.30 -12.89
N GLU A 353 -9.37 3.34 -12.05
CA GLU A 353 -9.88 4.67 -12.37
C GLU A 353 -9.24 5.24 -13.63
N ALA A 354 -7.91 5.12 -13.75
CA ALA A 354 -7.20 5.56 -14.96
C ALA A 354 -7.67 4.80 -16.22
N MET A 355 -7.98 3.51 -16.10
CA MET A 355 -8.55 2.72 -17.22
C MET A 355 -9.95 3.20 -17.59
N PHE A 356 -10.83 3.47 -16.62
CA PHE A 356 -12.17 4.01 -16.83
C PHE A 356 -12.14 5.35 -17.56
N GLU A 357 -11.27 6.25 -17.10
CA GLU A 357 -11.16 7.58 -17.71
C GLU A 357 -10.65 7.53 -19.15
N VAL A 358 -9.64 6.69 -19.45
CA VAL A 358 -9.10 6.53 -20.82
C VAL A 358 -10.14 5.91 -21.77
N LYS A 359 -11.02 5.06 -21.26
CA LYS A 359 -12.11 4.46 -22.05
C LYS A 359 -13.41 5.28 -21.99
N GLU A 360 -13.39 6.46 -21.33
CA GLU A 360 -14.53 7.35 -21.19
C GLU A 360 -15.77 6.62 -20.63
N ILE A 361 -15.57 5.71 -19.66
CA ILE A 361 -16.61 4.91 -19.04
C ILE A 361 -17.55 5.83 -18.23
N ASN A 362 -18.82 5.87 -18.61
CA ASN A 362 -19.86 6.48 -17.82
C ASN A 362 -20.74 5.39 -17.17
N PHE A 363 -20.67 5.25 -15.86
CA PHE A 363 -21.34 4.17 -15.12
C PHE A 363 -22.87 4.15 -15.30
N ALA A 364 -23.48 5.32 -15.60
CA ALA A 364 -24.92 5.40 -15.83
C ALA A 364 -25.39 4.68 -17.10
N ASP A 365 -24.47 4.32 -18.00
CA ASP A 365 -24.79 3.68 -19.27
C ASP A 365 -24.79 2.13 -19.16
N TYR A 366 -24.51 1.59 -17.95
CA TYR A 366 -24.36 0.14 -17.73
C TYR A 366 -25.49 -0.43 -16.89
N GLU A 367 -25.99 -1.57 -17.32
CA GLU A 367 -27.00 -2.33 -16.58
C GLU A 367 -26.40 -3.09 -15.40
N SER A 368 -27.24 -3.35 -14.40
CA SER A 368 -26.87 -4.10 -13.20
C SER A 368 -26.79 -5.59 -13.51
N GLU A 369 -25.66 -6.22 -13.15
CA GLU A 369 -25.49 -7.68 -13.17
C GLU A 369 -26.01 -8.31 -11.86
N ASN A 370 -25.81 -9.64 -11.71
CA ASN A 370 -26.11 -10.33 -10.46
C ASN A 370 -25.00 -10.14 -9.43
N GLU A 371 -25.39 -10.17 -8.17
CA GLU A 371 -24.45 -10.28 -7.05
C GLU A 371 -23.99 -11.73 -6.89
N ASP A 372 -22.70 -11.92 -6.56
CA ASP A 372 -22.10 -13.25 -6.47
C ASP A 372 -21.99 -13.78 -5.03
N ALA A 373 -22.06 -12.90 -4.02
CA ALA A 373 -21.64 -13.20 -2.65
C ALA A 373 -22.67 -12.80 -1.60
N THR A 374 -22.55 -13.42 -0.43
CA THR A 374 -23.40 -13.11 0.72
C THR A 374 -22.99 -11.81 1.41
N LYS A 375 -23.86 -11.30 2.30
CA LYS A 375 -23.56 -10.15 3.18
C LYS A 375 -22.33 -10.41 4.08
N TYR A 376 -22.03 -11.66 4.41
CA TYR A 376 -20.90 -12.03 5.27
C TYR A 376 -19.58 -11.91 4.52
N GLY A 377 -19.48 -12.45 3.29
CA GLY A 377 -18.31 -12.27 2.43
C GLY A 377 -18.03 -10.79 2.10
N LYS A 378 -19.07 -10.03 1.78
CA LYS A 378 -18.96 -8.56 1.58
C LYS A 378 -18.51 -7.85 2.86
N GLY A 379 -18.88 -8.37 4.03
CA GLY A 379 -18.47 -7.87 5.33
C GLY A 379 -16.97 -7.89 5.62
N PHE A 380 -16.19 -8.71 4.90
CA PHE A 380 -14.71 -8.75 5.04
C PHE A 380 -14.04 -7.41 4.78
N ALA A 381 -14.66 -6.49 4.05
CA ALA A 381 -14.16 -5.12 3.85
C ALA A 381 -14.19 -4.27 5.13
N LYS A 382 -14.95 -4.67 6.15
CA LYS A 382 -15.10 -3.90 7.38
C LYS A 382 -14.17 -4.41 8.48
N SER A 383 -13.73 -3.50 9.38
CA SER A 383 -12.95 -3.89 10.55
C SER A 383 -13.70 -4.90 11.41
N GLY A 384 -13.06 -6.04 11.70
CA GLY A 384 -13.67 -7.15 12.43
C GLY A 384 -14.65 -8.00 11.61
N GLY A 385 -14.83 -7.72 10.30
CA GLY A 385 -15.76 -8.46 9.43
C GLY A 385 -15.42 -9.93 9.28
N VAL A 386 -14.13 -10.25 9.15
CA VAL A 386 -13.64 -11.65 9.12
C VAL A 386 -14.05 -12.39 10.40
N THR A 387 -13.75 -11.82 11.56
CA THR A 387 -14.12 -12.41 12.85
C THR A 387 -15.62 -12.62 12.96
N ASN A 388 -16.43 -11.64 12.52
CA ASN A 388 -17.88 -11.76 12.57
C ASN A 388 -18.38 -12.90 11.67
N ALA A 389 -17.86 -13.02 10.44
CA ALA A 389 -18.26 -14.08 9.52
C ALA A 389 -17.89 -15.47 10.06
N VAL A 390 -16.68 -15.63 10.61
CA VAL A 390 -16.24 -16.89 11.21
C VAL A 390 -17.08 -17.28 12.42
N VAL A 391 -17.37 -16.32 13.31
CA VAL A 391 -18.22 -16.56 14.51
C VAL A 391 -19.63 -16.95 14.11
N GLU A 392 -20.21 -16.32 13.09
CA GLU A 392 -21.55 -16.65 12.58
C GLU A 392 -21.60 -18.06 12.01
N VAL A 393 -20.61 -18.45 11.21
CA VAL A 393 -20.50 -19.83 10.68
C VAL A 393 -20.40 -20.86 11.82
N ILE A 394 -19.63 -20.57 12.87
CA ILE A 394 -19.53 -21.44 14.05
C ILE A 394 -20.89 -21.59 14.74
N ALA A 395 -21.64 -20.49 14.91
CA ALA A 395 -22.96 -20.50 15.48
C ALA A 395 -23.96 -21.29 14.62
N GLU A 396 -23.92 -21.14 13.30
CA GLU A 396 -24.76 -21.90 12.36
C GLU A 396 -24.46 -23.42 12.41
N LYS A 397 -23.20 -23.82 12.67
CA LYS A 397 -22.83 -25.22 12.85
C LYS A 397 -23.30 -25.83 14.20
N GLY A 398 -23.75 -25.00 15.13
CA GLY A 398 -24.21 -25.44 16.44
C GLY A 398 -23.10 -25.84 17.42
N ASP A 399 -21.88 -25.46 17.15
CA ASP A 399 -20.74 -25.63 18.06
C ASP A 399 -20.79 -24.56 19.16
N ASP A 400 -21.00 -24.95 20.40
CA ASP A 400 -21.02 -24.07 21.58
C ASP A 400 -19.61 -23.90 22.13
N ILE A 401 -18.84 -23.02 21.46
CA ILE A 401 -17.46 -22.69 21.84
C ILE A 401 -17.40 -21.24 22.31
N ASP A 402 -16.99 -21.01 23.57
CA ASP A 402 -16.74 -19.67 24.11
C ASP A 402 -15.45 -19.08 23.52
N LEU A 403 -15.56 -18.38 22.39
CA LEU A 403 -14.46 -17.73 21.70
C LEU A 403 -14.21 -16.33 22.25
N LYS A 404 -13.05 -16.11 22.84
CA LYS A 404 -12.56 -14.77 23.17
C LYS A 404 -11.90 -14.15 21.94
N THR A 405 -12.60 -13.27 21.25
CA THR A 405 -12.12 -12.61 20.03
C THR A 405 -11.50 -11.25 20.32
N MET A 406 -10.43 -10.90 19.59
CA MET A 406 -9.81 -9.58 19.62
C MET A 406 -9.84 -8.98 18.22
N LYS A 407 -10.49 -7.83 18.07
CA LYS A 407 -10.56 -7.07 16.82
C LYS A 407 -9.50 -5.98 16.83
N CYS A 408 -8.72 -5.87 15.75
CA CYS A 408 -7.67 -4.87 15.61
C CYS A 408 -7.91 -4.05 14.34
N SER A 409 -7.79 -2.73 14.46
CA SER A 409 -7.86 -1.80 13.34
C SER A 409 -6.50 -1.14 13.12
N GLY A 410 -5.86 -1.49 11.99
CA GLY A 410 -4.53 -0.98 11.63
C GLY A 410 -3.38 -1.72 12.32
N ILE A 411 -2.17 -1.54 11.76
CA ILE A 411 -0.96 -2.29 12.14
C ILE A 411 -0.51 -2.03 13.58
N ASP A 412 -0.75 -0.82 14.10
CA ASP A 412 -0.31 -0.47 15.45
C ASP A 412 -1.10 -1.19 16.53
N GLU A 413 -2.42 -1.41 16.33
CA GLU A 413 -3.23 -2.24 17.21
C GLU A 413 -2.86 -3.72 17.06
N CYS A 414 -2.64 -4.20 15.83
CA CYS A 414 -2.16 -5.55 15.59
C CYS A 414 -0.85 -5.84 16.34
N LYS A 415 0.12 -4.91 16.32
CA LYS A 415 1.37 -5.05 17.09
C LYS A 415 1.12 -5.19 18.59
N LYS A 416 0.22 -4.37 19.15
CA LYS A 416 -0.14 -4.46 20.58
C LYS A 416 -0.78 -5.81 20.90
N ALA A 417 -1.70 -6.28 20.04
CA ALA A 417 -2.33 -7.58 20.20
C ALA A 417 -1.32 -8.73 20.17
N MET A 418 -0.36 -8.69 19.23
CA MET A 418 0.71 -9.72 19.13
C MET A 418 1.62 -9.77 20.36
N LEU A 419 1.77 -8.67 21.11
CA LEU A 419 2.51 -8.65 22.37
C LEU A 419 1.72 -9.23 23.56
N MET A 420 0.40 -9.42 23.40
CA MET A 420 -0.48 -10.02 24.43
C MET A 420 -0.74 -11.51 24.18
N LEU A 421 -0.42 -12.00 22.98
CA LEU A 421 -0.50 -13.41 22.60
C LEU A 421 0.70 -14.21 23.07
#